data_b2a9c1115fb2ddb9881180cd9f64e633
#
_entry.id   b2a9c1115fb2ddb9881180cd9f64e633
#
_cell.length_a   1.000
_cell.length_b   1.000
_cell.length_c   1.000
_cell.angle_alpha   90.00
_cell.angle_beta   90.00
_cell.angle_gamma   90.00
#
_symmetry.space_group_name_H-M   'P 1'
#
loop_
_entity.id
_entity.type
_entity.pdbx_description
1 polymer ?
#
loop_
_entity_poly.entity_id
_entity_poly.type
_entity_poly.pdbx_seq_one_letter_code
_entity_poly.pdbx_strand_id
1 'polypeptide(L)'
;KDLQEKLNVPIQGWFAQKNQFDMEPVFNRTKNIRGFQISSPSLIGLRSVNVSCEIYRSAKMDNIINKAHTGTKLMIDLYDQWLRELGFKLMTPRDSLKRGCHISLMHEHAKKISRALRKFDRVIVDYRTPNQIRIAISPLYNTYNEVYKGFKKIKKCVEGEKYLDIGDESSKVT
;
A
#
# COMPACT_ATOMS: atom_id res chain seq x y z
N LYS A 1 -17.21 -2.35 -15.87
CA LYS A 1 -17.43 -2.39 -17.32
C LYS A 1 -18.40 -1.28 -17.72
N ASP A 2 -19.55 -1.17 -17.10
CA ASP A 2 -20.61 -0.21 -17.44
C ASP A 2 -20.23 1.26 -17.22
N LEU A 3 -19.31 1.55 -16.30
CA LEU A 3 -18.78 2.90 -16.08
C LEU A 3 -17.88 3.38 -17.23
N GLN A 4 -17.22 2.48 -17.93
CA GLN A 4 -16.28 2.87 -19.00
C GLN A 4 -16.98 3.60 -20.16
N GLU A 5 -18.23 3.29 -20.43
CA GLU A 5 -19.02 3.94 -21.48
C GLU A 5 -19.54 5.32 -21.04
N LYS A 6 -19.82 5.48 -19.74
CA LYS A 6 -20.42 6.69 -19.15
C LYS A 6 -19.39 7.77 -18.78
N LEU A 7 -18.14 7.37 -18.54
CA LEU A 7 -17.08 8.29 -18.14
C LEU A 7 -16.62 9.15 -19.31
N ASN A 8 -16.56 10.46 -19.10
CA ASN A 8 -15.92 11.38 -20.02
C ASN A 8 -14.41 11.32 -19.83
N VAL A 9 -13.69 11.34 -20.95
CA VAL A 9 -12.23 11.41 -20.97
C VAL A 9 -11.85 12.84 -21.35
N PRO A 10 -11.25 13.61 -20.44
CA PRO A 10 -10.96 15.02 -20.69
C PRO A 10 -9.86 15.24 -21.77
N ILE A 11 -9.05 14.23 -22.01
CA ILE A 11 -7.97 14.27 -23.01
C ILE A 11 -8.30 13.23 -24.09
N GLN A 12 -8.51 13.69 -25.30
CA GLN A 12 -8.72 12.85 -26.47
C GLN A 12 -7.37 12.35 -26.98
N GLY A 13 -7.12 11.06 -26.85
CA GLY A 13 -5.86 10.45 -27.24
C GLY A 13 -5.97 9.63 -28.51
N TRP A 14 -4.94 9.67 -29.33
CA TRP A 14 -4.89 8.92 -30.58
C TRP A 14 -5.13 7.42 -30.41
N PHE A 15 -4.58 6.82 -29.36
CA PHE A 15 -4.80 5.40 -29.08
C PHE A 15 -6.19 5.06 -28.54
N ALA A 16 -6.95 6.06 -28.13
CA ALA A 16 -8.35 5.89 -27.71
C ALA A 16 -9.34 5.88 -28.90
N GLN A 17 -8.90 6.37 -30.07
CA GLN A 17 -9.68 6.37 -31.29
C GLN A 17 -10.02 4.96 -31.76
N LYS A 18 -11.25 4.73 -32.23
CA LYS A 18 -11.76 3.42 -32.66
C LYS A 18 -10.93 2.83 -33.80
N ASN A 19 -10.68 3.61 -34.84
CA ASN A 19 -9.89 3.24 -36.02
C ASN A 19 -8.75 4.26 -36.16
N GLN A 20 -7.78 4.19 -35.27
CA GLN A 20 -6.75 5.21 -35.12
C GLN A 20 -5.90 5.48 -36.39
N PHE A 21 -5.81 4.51 -37.29
CA PHE A 21 -5.03 4.65 -38.55
C PHE A 21 -5.84 5.15 -39.72
N ASP A 22 -7.16 5.32 -39.59
CA ASP A 22 -8.01 5.88 -40.63
C ASP A 22 -7.91 7.42 -40.69
N MET A 23 -7.23 8.02 -39.69
CA MET A 23 -6.97 9.48 -39.62
C MET A 23 -8.25 10.32 -39.75
N GLU A 24 -9.37 9.81 -39.20
CA GLU A 24 -10.64 10.54 -39.25
C GLU A 24 -10.57 11.86 -38.46
N PRO A 25 -11.16 12.95 -38.98
CA PRO A 25 -11.11 14.24 -38.32
C PRO A 25 -12.00 14.32 -37.06
N VAL A 26 -12.93 13.37 -36.87
CA VAL A 26 -13.83 13.32 -35.72
C VAL A 26 -13.38 12.23 -34.75
N PHE A 27 -13.20 12.62 -33.50
CA PHE A 27 -12.83 11.68 -32.46
C PHE A 27 -14.00 10.74 -32.09
N ASN A 28 -13.82 9.46 -32.37
CA ASN A 28 -14.74 8.40 -32.05
C ASN A 28 -14.09 7.42 -31.06
N ARG A 29 -14.36 7.63 -29.77
CA ARG A 29 -13.72 6.87 -28.68
C ARG A 29 -14.13 5.39 -28.68
N THR A 30 -13.16 4.51 -28.50
CA THR A 30 -13.42 3.09 -28.22
C THR A 30 -14.16 2.92 -26.87
N LYS A 31 -15.23 2.11 -26.85
CA LYS A 31 -16.12 1.95 -25.68
C LYS A 31 -15.58 1.07 -24.55
N ASN A 32 -14.37 0.56 -24.66
CA ASN A 32 -13.72 -0.27 -23.65
C ASN A 32 -12.58 0.48 -22.93
N ILE A 33 -11.79 -0.22 -22.12
CA ILE A 33 -10.66 0.38 -21.37
C ILE A 33 -9.64 1.08 -22.27
N ARG A 34 -9.48 0.65 -23.52
CA ARG A 34 -8.61 1.31 -24.49
C ARG A 34 -9.05 2.76 -24.76
N GLY A 35 -10.32 3.08 -24.65
CA GLY A 35 -10.83 4.44 -24.79
C GLY A 35 -10.27 5.47 -23.79
N PHE A 36 -9.50 5.02 -22.78
CA PHE A 36 -8.80 5.88 -21.81
C PHE A 36 -7.31 6.01 -22.11
N GLN A 37 -6.83 5.42 -23.21
CA GLN A 37 -5.42 5.43 -23.57
C GLN A 37 -5.11 6.69 -24.41
N ILE A 38 -4.25 7.55 -23.90
CA ILE A 38 -3.95 8.83 -24.54
C ILE A 38 -2.97 8.63 -25.72
N SER A 39 -1.92 7.85 -25.52
CA SER A 39 -0.83 7.67 -26.49
C SER A 39 -0.29 6.25 -26.46
N SER A 40 0.78 6.00 -27.20
CA SER A 40 1.49 4.72 -27.19
C SER A 40 1.87 4.33 -25.77
N PRO A 41 1.59 3.08 -25.35
CA PRO A 41 1.95 2.64 -24.01
C PRO A 41 3.48 2.48 -23.89
N SER A 42 3.99 2.68 -22.68
CA SER A 42 5.38 2.38 -22.36
C SER A 42 5.64 0.88 -22.50
N LEU A 43 6.43 0.46 -23.48
CA LEU A 43 6.77 -0.94 -23.70
C LEU A 43 7.51 -1.55 -22.49
N ILE A 44 8.45 -0.80 -21.91
CA ILE A 44 9.19 -1.24 -20.72
C ILE A 44 8.24 -1.38 -19.55
N GLY A 45 7.34 -0.41 -19.34
CA GLY A 45 6.34 -0.46 -18.28
C GLY A 45 5.39 -1.67 -18.42
N LEU A 46 4.87 -1.91 -19.62
CA LEU A 46 4.02 -3.08 -19.90
C LEU A 46 4.76 -4.40 -19.69
N ARG A 47 6.03 -4.49 -20.11
CA ARG A 47 6.84 -5.69 -19.89
C ARG A 47 7.07 -5.95 -18.41
N SER A 48 7.35 -4.91 -17.63
CA SER A 48 7.52 -5.00 -16.17
C SER A 48 6.24 -5.51 -15.48
N VAL A 49 5.07 -4.98 -15.89
CA VAL A 49 3.77 -5.45 -15.39
C VAL A 49 3.55 -6.92 -15.76
N ASN A 50 3.87 -7.32 -17.01
CA ASN A 50 3.69 -8.71 -17.43
C ASN A 50 4.52 -9.68 -16.58
N VAL A 51 5.82 -9.38 -16.35
CA VAL A 51 6.70 -10.19 -15.49
C VAL A 51 6.17 -10.24 -14.06
N SER A 52 5.71 -9.12 -13.51
CA SER A 52 5.09 -9.08 -12.17
C SER A 52 3.84 -9.97 -12.09
N CYS A 53 3.00 -9.96 -13.12
CA CYS A 53 1.80 -10.82 -13.18
C CYS A 53 2.15 -12.33 -13.20
N GLU A 54 3.29 -12.72 -13.77
CA GLU A 54 3.76 -14.11 -13.73
C GLU A 54 4.08 -14.55 -12.30
N ILE A 55 4.69 -13.68 -11.48
CA ILE A 55 4.95 -13.95 -10.06
C ILE A 55 3.63 -14.18 -9.31
N TYR A 56 2.64 -13.31 -9.50
CA TYR A 56 1.32 -13.44 -8.86
C TYR A 56 0.60 -14.73 -9.30
N ARG A 57 0.69 -15.09 -10.59
CA ARG A 57 0.11 -16.31 -11.13
C ARG A 57 0.75 -17.56 -10.51
N SER A 58 2.07 -17.57 -10.39
CA SER A 58 2.83 -18.66 -9.77
C SER A 58 2.50 -18.82 -8.28
N ALA A 59 2.38 -17.72 -7.53
CA ALA A 59 2.05 -17.73 -6.12
C ALA A 59 0.59 -18.17 -5.85
N LYS A 60 -0.30 -18.04 -6.80
CA LYS A 60 -1.76 -18.21 -6.71
C LYS A 60 -2.43 -17.18 -5.78
N MET A 61 -3.43 -16.51 -6.29
CA MET A 61 -4.09 -15.39 -5.59
C MET A 61 -4.66 -15.78 -4.24
N ASP A 62 -5.25 -16.96 -4.12
CA ASP A 62 -5.81 -17.46 -2.87
C ASP A 62 -4.75 -17.61 -1.76
N ASN A 63 -3.54 -18.07 -2.10
CA ASN A 63 -2.43 -18.18 -1.16
C ASN A 63 -1.98 -16.78 -0.68
N ILE A 64 -1.94 -15.82 -1.60
CA ILE A 64 -1.59 -14.43 -1.29
C ILE A 64 -2.61 -13.82 -0.32
N ILE A 65 -3.90 -14.00 -0.61
CA ILE A 65 -5.00 -13.52 0.24
C ILE A 65 -4.95 -14.16 1.62
N ASN A 66 -4.83 -15.48 1.68
CA ASN A 66 -4.76 -16.23 2.94
C ASN A 66 -3.57 -15.79 3.80
N LYS A 67 -2.39 -15.62 3.19
CA LYS A 67 -1.20 -15.14 3.88
C LYS A 67 -1.35 -13.68 4.36
N ALA A 68 -2.01 -12.82 3.58
CA ALA A 68 -2.33 -11.45 3.97
C ALA A 68 -3.27 -11.40 5.18
N HIS A 69 -4.34 -12.21 5.17
CA HIS A 69 -5.31 -12.30 6.27
C HIS A 69 -4.65 -12.82 7.56
N THR A 70 -3.86 -13.90 7.47
CA THR A 70 -3.13 -14.46 8.61
C THR A 70 -2.10 -13.45 9.15
N GLY A 71 -1.34 -12.81 8.28
CA GLY A 71 -0.34 -11.82 8.67
C GLY A 71 -0.95 -10.59 9.34
N THR A 72 -2.05 -10.08 8.80
CA THR A 72 -2.73 -8.93 9.42
C THR A 72 -3.48 -9.31 10.69
N LYS A 73 -3.96 -10.56 10.82
CA LYS A 73 -4.46 -11.07 12.09
C LYS A 73 -3.36 -11.09 13.15
N LEU A 74 -2.19 -11.64 12.82
CA LEU A 74 -1.02 -11.62 13.73
C LEU A 74 -0.68 -10.19 14.17
N MET A 75 -0.67 -9.23 13.23
CA MET A 75 -0.41 -7.83 13.56
C MET A 75 -1.43 -7.26 14.56
N ILE A 76 -2.71 -7.60 14.40
CA ILE A 76 -3.78 -7.16 15.32
C ILE A 76 -3.63 -7.82 16.67
N ASP A 77 -3.31 -9.12 16.72
CA ASP A 77 -3.08 -9.84 17.97
C ASP A 77 -1.87 -9.24 18.74
N LEU A 78 -0.79 -8.90 18.03
CA LEU A 78 0.38 -8.22 18.62
C LEU A 78 0.08 -6.77 19.05
N TYR A 79 -0.75 -6.05 18.31
CA TYR A 79 -1.26 -4.75 18.72
C TYR A 79 -2.04 -4.88 20.04
N ASP A 80 -2.98 -5.81 20.14
CA ASP A 80 -3.81 -6.00 21.33
C ASP A 80 -2.96 -6.37 22.55
N GLN A 81 -1.93 -7.21 22.37
CA GLN A 81 -1.07 -7.66 23.47
C GLN A 81 -0.01 -6.64 23.91
N TRP A 82 0.51 -5.82 22.98
CA TRP A 82 1.70 -5.04 23.25
C TRP A 82 1.57 -3.54 23.05
N LEU A 83 0.75 -3.10 22.09
CA LEU A 83 0.76 -1.70 21.69
C LEU A 83 -0.45 -0.91 22.18
N ARG A 84 -1.54 -1.61 22.51
CA ARG A 84 -2.77 -0.95 22.97
C ARG A 84 -2.52 -0.08 24.21
N GLU A 85 -1.84 -0.65 25.20
CA GLU A 85 -1.52 0.05 26.46
C GLU A 85 -0.41 1.10 26.32
N LEU A 86 0.27 1.13 25.18
CA LEU A 86 1.29 2.11 24.81
C LEU A 86 0.71 3.30 24.01
N GLY A 87 -0.59 3.54 24.09
CA GLY A 87 -1.24 4.69 23.48
C GLY A 87 -1.61 4.53 21.99
N PHE A 88 -1.40 3.34 21.42
CA PHE A 88 -1.84 3.09 20.04
C PHE A 88 -3.34 2.77 19.97
N LYS A 89 -3.98 3.20 18.88
CA LYS A 89 -5.36 2.86 18.54
C LYS A 89 -5.42 2.22 17.17
N LEU A 90 -6.06 1.06 17.08
CA LEU A 90 -6.28 0.37 15.80
C LEU A 90 -7.35 1.08 14.98
N MET A 91 -6.99 1.47 13.76
CA MET A 91 -7.88 2.15 12.80
C MET A 91 -8.38 1.21 11.70
N THR A 92 -7.78 0.04 11.54
CA THR A 92 -8.15 -0.96 10.53
C THR A 92 -9.28 -1.85 11.04
N PRO A 93 -10.25 -2.21 10.20
CA PRO A 93 -11.29 -3.16 10.56
C PRO A 93 -10.74 -4.51 11.00
N ARG A 94 -11.33 -5.09 12.05
CA ARG A 94 -10.94 -6.44 12.53
C ARG A 94 -11.44 -7.56 11.62
N ASP A 95 -12.49 -7.31 10.86
CA ASP A 95 -13.01 -8.23 9.87
C ASP A 95 -12.00 -8.39 8.71
N SER A 96 -11.54 -9.63 8.48
CA SER A 96 -10.56 -9.94 7.44
C SER A 96 -11.05 -9.64 6.03
N LEU A 97 -12.37 -9.69 5.80
CA LEU A 97 -12.97 -9.38 4.50
C LEU A 97 -12.96 -7.87 4.18
N LYS A 98 -12.73 -7.03 5.19
CA LYS A 98 -12.70 -5.56 5.07
C LYS A 98 -11.30 -4.97 5.14
N ARG A 99 -10.24 -5.79 5.10
CA ARG A 99 -8.86 -5.32 5.11
C ARG A 99 -7.98 -6.09 4.12
N GLY A 100 -6.93 -5.44 3.69
CA GLY A 100 -5.90 -6.05 2.84
C GLY A 100 -4.69 -6.52 3.65
N CYS A 101 -3.49 -6.27 3.12
CA CYS A 101 -2.22 -6.73 3.69
C CYS A 101 -1.55 -5.73 4.65
N HIS A 102 -2.28 -4.76 5.18
CA HIS A 102 -1.73 -3.77 6.12
C HIS A 102 -2.72 -3.46 7.24
N ILE A 103 -2.18 -2.93 8.34
CA ILE A 103 -2.97 -2.28 9.40
C ILE A 103 -2.50 -0.84 9.58
N SER A 104 -3.39 0.00 10.08
CA SER A 104 -3.12 1.38 10.45
C SER A 104 -3.33 1.56 11.94
N LEU A 105 -2.33 2.14 12.60
CA LEU A 105 -2.32 2.43 14.04
C LEU A 105 -2.17 3.93 14.24
N MET A 106 -3.06 4.54 15.01
CA MET A 106 -2.99 5.94 15.40
C MET A 106 -2.22 6.08 16.71
N HIS A 107 -1.35 7.09 16.80
CA HIS A 107 -0.63 7.48 18.01
C HIS A 107 -0.25 8.96 17.93
N GLU A 108 -0.31 9.70 19.04
CA GLU A 108 0.00 11.14 19.04
C GLU A 108 1.40 11.45 18.49
N HIS A 109 2.39 10.62 18.79
CA HIS A 109 3.78 10.75 18.32
C HIS A 109 4.09 9.89 17.09
N ALA A 110 3.09 9.49 16.29
CA ALA A 110 3.26 8.58 15.14
C ALA A 110 4.40 8.98 14.19
N LYS A 111 4.56 10.27 13.92
CA LYS A 111 5.62 10.81 13.05
C LYS A 111 7.01 10.56 13.65
N LYS A 112 7.20 10.88 14.93
CA LYS A 112 8.49 10.68 15.64
C LYS A 112 8.81 9.20 15.77
N ILE A 113 7.82 8.36 16.10
CA ILE A 113 7.95 6.91 16.18
C ILE A 113 8.39 6.32 14.83
N SER A 114 7.74 6.69 13.72
CA SER A 114 8.12 6.21 12.39
C SER A 114 9.58 6.54 12.05
N ARG A 115 10.03 7.75 12.39
CA ARG A 115 11.42 8.18 12.16
C ARG A 115 12.42 7.45 13.06
N ALA A 116 12.09 7.29 14.34
CA ALA A 116 12.93 6.57 15.29
C ALA A 116 13.13 5.12 14.88
N LEU A 117 12.06 4.43 14.49
CA LEU A 117 12.10 3.06 13.99
C LEU A 117 13.02 2.92 12.77
N ARG A 118 12.93 3.85 11.82
CA ARG A 118 13.82 3.86 10.64
C ARG A 118 15.28 4.10 11.05
N LYS A 119 15.53 5.10 11.89
CA LYS A 119 16.88 5.55 12.26
C LYS A 119 17.61 4.53 13.14
N PHE A 120 16.95 4.02 14.17
CA PHE A 120 17.61 3.22 15.22
C PHE A 120 17.39 1.72 15.06
N ASP A 121 16.23 1.31 14.51
CA ASP A 121 15.80 -0.09 14.50
C ASP A 121 15.77 -0.71 13.10
N ARG A 122 16.01 0.06 12.03
CA ARG A 122 15.89 -0.36 10.62
C ARG A 122 14.52 -0.98 10.31
N VAL A 123 13.47 -0.45 10.95
CA VAL A 123 12.07 -0.82 10.67
C VAL A 123 11.43 0.33 9.90
N ILE A 124 10.97 0.04 8.71
CA ILE A 124 10.35 1.01 7.82
C ILE A 124 8.83 0.84 7.89
N VAL A 125 8.18 1.81 8.52
CA VAL A 125 6.72 1.95 8.54
C VAL A 125 6.34 3.24 7.81
N ASP A 126 5.14 3.30 7.28
CA ASP A 126 4.65 4.42 6.50
C ASP A 126 3.87 5.39 7.41
N TYR A 127 4.38 6.61 7.58
CA TYR A 127 3.66 7.65 8.31
C TYR A 127 2.55 8.25 7.46
N ARG A 128 1.36 8.36 8.02
CA ARG A 128 0.19 9.03 7.42
C ARG A 128 -0.33 10.14 8.33
N THR A 129 -0.47 11.32 7.74
CA THR A 129 -1.07 12.47 8.43
C THR A 129 -2.52 12.18 8.83
N PRO A 130 -2.99 12.72 9.97
CA PRO A 130 -2.23 13.58 10.88
C PRO A 130 -1.33 12.81 11.87
N ASN A 131 -1.65 11.57 12.24
CA ASN A 131 -1.03 10.86 13.36
C ASN A 131 -1.13 9.33 13.27
N GLN A 132 -0.97 8.77 12.07
CA GLN A 132 -1.04 7.33 11.86
C GLN A 132 0.27 6.76 11.34
N ILE A 133 0.57 5.52 11.73
CA ILE A 133 1.55 4.66 11.08
C ILE A 133 0.84 3.48 10.42
N ARG A 134 1.22 3.21 9.18
CA ARG A 134 0.72 2.08 8.43
C ARG A 134 1.81 1.01 8.34
N ILE A 135 1.47 -0.20 8.77
CA ILE A 135 2.37 -1.34 8.82
C ILE A 135 1.82 -2.40 7.85
N ALA A 136 2.62 -2.82 6.89
CA ALA A 136 2.22 -3.77 5.87
C ALA A 136 3.06 -5.05 5.92
N ILE A 137 2.45 -6.16 5.54
CA ILE A 137 3.14 -7.40 5.17
C ILE A 137 2.99 -7.60 3.67
N SER A 138 4.11 -7.80 2.96
CA SER A 138 4.03 -8.32 1.60
C SER A 138 3.87 -9.84 1.63
N PRO A 139 2.74 -10.39 1.19
CA PRO A 139 2.54 -11.83 1.19
C PRO A 139 3.54 -12.60 0.31
N LEU A 140 4.18 -11.92 -0.65
CA LEU A 140 5.12 -12.55 -1.55
C LEU A 140 6.49 -12.83 -0.92
N TYR A 141 6.98 -11.96 -0.03
CA TYR A 141 8.35 -12.08 0.49
C TYR A 141 8.51 -11.91 2.00
N ASN A 142 7.57 -11.25 2.71
CA ASN A 142 7.70 -11.17 4.16
C ASN A 142 7.29 -12.46 4.86
N THR A 143 7.95 -12.73 5.99
CA THR A 143 7.64 -13.82 6.90
C THR A 143 6.88 -13.33 8.13
N TYR A 144 6.14 -14.21 8.80
CA TYR A 144 5.48 -13.89 10.08
C TYR A 144 6.50 -13.56 11.18
N ASN A 145 7.70 -14.16 11.13
CA ASN A 145 8.77 -13.86 12.08
C ASN A 145 9.31 -12.42 11.92
N GLU A 146 9.38 -11.92 10.68
CA GLU A 146 9.74 -10.51 10.45
C GLU A 146 8.67 -9.56 11.00
N VAL A 147 7.39 -9.89 10.83
CA VAL A 147 6.28 -9.14 11.44
C VAL A 147 6.44 -9.12 12.97
N TYR A 148 6.61 -10.28 13.60
CA TYR A 148 6.81 -10.38 15.04
C TYR A 148 8.00 -9.55 15.54
N LYS A 149 9.16 -9.68 14.87
CA LYS A 149 10.36 -8.91 15.19
C LYS A 149 10.14 -7.40 15.01
N GLY A 150 9.43 -7.00 13.97
CA GLY A 150 9.06 -5.60 13.73
C GLY A 150 8.22 -5.05 14.88
N PHE A 151 7.17 -5.75 15.29
CA PHE A 151 6.31 -5.34 16.40
C PHE A 151 7.06 -5.28 17.73
N LYS A 152 7.98 -6.22 17.99
CA LYS A 152 8.85 -6.19 19.17
C LYS A 152 9.74 -4.94 19.20
N LYS A 153 10.22 -4.49 18.03
CA LYS A 153 11.00 -3.25 17.92
C LYS A 153 10.12 -2.02 18.12
N ILE A 154 8.90 -2.00 17.58
CA ILE A 154 7.93 -0.91 17.81
C ILE A 154 7.66 -0.79 19.31
N LYS A 155 7.34 -1.90 19.98
CA LYS A 155 7.14 -1.93 21.44
C LYS A 155 8.33 -1.31 22.18
N LYS A 156 9.54 -1.82 21.94
CA LYS A 156 10.76 -1.32 22.60
C LYS A 156 11.06 0.15 22.32
N CYS A 157 10.78 0.63 21.11
CA CYS A 157 10.97 2.01 20.73
C CYS A 157 10.07 2.95 21.56
N VAL A 158 8.83 2.53 21.79
CA VAL A 158 7.85 3.34 22.53
C VAL A 158 8.04 3.21 24.03
N GLU A 159 8.23 2.01 24.57
CA GLU A 159 8.53 1.79 26.00
C GLU A 159 9.81 2.50 26.48
N GLY A 160 10.82 2.54 25.60
CA GLY A 160 12.09 3.25 25.88
C GLY A 160 12.09 4.71 25.43
N GLU A 161 10.95 5.26 25.03
CA GLU A 161 10.76 6.66 24.60
C GLU A 161 11.78 7.15 23.54
N LYS A 162 12.41 6.24 22.80
CA LYS A 162 13.45 6.55 21.79
C LYS A 162 13.00 7.53 20.72
N TYR A 163 11.70 7.68 20.53
CA TYR A 163 11.14 8.62 19.58
C TYR A 163 11.28 10.08 20.05
N LEU A 164 11.53 10.33 21.34
CA LEU A 164 11.77 11.68 21.88
C LEU A 164 13.12 12.25 21.41
N ASP A 165 14.09 11.38 21.12
CA ASP A 165 15.41 11.77 20.57
C ASP A 165 15.33 12.23 19.11
N ILE A 166 14.15 12.21 18.50
CA ILE A 166 13.91 12.66 17.13
C ILE A 166 13.49 14.14 17.14
N GLY A 167 14.33 15.00 16.58
CA GLY A 167 14.01 16.42 16.38
C GLY A 167 12.84 16.63 15.43
N ASP A 168 12.25 17.83 15.50
CA ASP A 168 11.08 18.20 14.69
C ASP A 168 11.41 18.59 13.24
N GLU A 169 12.64 18.34 12.76
CA GLU A 169 13.04 18.67 11.40
C GLU A 169 12.03 18.15 10.35
N SER A 170 11.67 19.06 9.44
CA SER A 170 10.77 18.79 8.33
C SER A 170 11.44 17.88 7.29
N SER A 171 11.47 16.57 7.49
CA SER A 171 11.81 15.69 6.38
C SER A 171 10.64 15.62 5.43
N LYS A 172 10.89 15.91 4.15
CA LYS A 172 9.94 15.62 3.08
C LYS A 172 9.54 14.14 3.16
N VAL A 173 8.25 13.88 3.04
CA VAL A 173 7.72 12.52 2.93
C VAL A 173 8.34 11.91 1.67
N THR A 174 9.04 10.80 1.81
CA THR A 174 9.51 10.00 0.67
C THR A 174 8.42 9.02 0.29
#